data_0a0eacffed0f633f672a3b55a33ce944
#
_entry.id   0a0eacffed0f633f672a3b55a33ce944
#
_cell.length_a   1.000
_cell.length_b   1.000
_cell.length_c   1.000
_cell.angle_alpha   90.00
_cell.angle_beta   90.00
_cell.angle_gamma   90.00
#
_symmetry.space_group_name_H-M   'P 1'
#
loop_
_entity.id
_entity.type
_entity.pdbx_description
1 polymer ?
#
loop_
_entity_poly.entity_id
_entity_poly.type
_entity_poly.pdbx_seq_one_letter_code
_entity_poly.pdbx_strand_id
1 'polypeptide(L)'
;MKNILIIDDNEEMLKVFKQLLLDEGHRVSTANNGATGMILFMRKSFDLVITDLNMPEMNGLGVIKRINNIIKTPIILMSSNYLPVEPDDAKLMGINAVISKTIGNYDFCELVKYCLEDKVCESKVF
;
A
#
# COMPACT_ATOMS: atom_id res chain seq x y z
N MET A 1 4.63 1.92 16.88
CA MET A 1 4.94 0.78 16.00
C MET A 1 3.66 0.26 15.36
N LYS A 2 3.63 0.19 14.06
CA LYS A 2 2.46 -0.25 13.30
C LYS A 2 2.80 -1.46 12.45
N ASN A 3 1.78 -2.24 12.08
CA ASN A 3 1.93 -3.40 11.22
C ASN A 3 1.57 -3.02 9.80
N ILE A 4 2.52 -3.17 8.87
CA ILE A 4 2.37 -2.76 7.48
C ILE A 4 2.57 -3.96 6.56
N LEU A 5 1.67 -4.12 5.59
CA LEU A 5 1.80 -5.13 4.54
C LEU A 5 2.18 -4.44 3.23
N ILE A 6 3.23 -4.91 2.58
CA ILE A 6 3.64 -4.43 1.26
C ILE A 6 3.51 -5.56 0.25
N ILE A 7 2.81 -5.30 -0.85
CA ILE A 7 2.60 -6.26 -1.92
C ILE A 7 3.16 -5.69 -3.21
N ASP A 8 4.19 -6.32 -3.78
CA ASP A 8 4.83 -5.89 -5.02
C ASP A 8 5.56 -7.09 -5.63
N ASP A 9 5.39 -7.32 -6.92
CA ASP A 9 6.07 -8.42 -7.61
C ASP A 9 7.55 -8.13 -7.88
N ASN A 10 7.99 -6.89 -7.68
CA ASN A 10 9.39 -6.51 -7.81
C ASN A 10 10.11 -6.69 -6.46
N GLU A 11 10.92 -7.74 -6.36
CA GLU A 11 11.62 -8.10 -5.13
C GLU A 11 12.57 -7.00 -4.63
N GLU A 12 13.20 -6.26 -5.54
CA GLU A 12 14.12 -5.18 -5.16
C GLU A 12 13.35 -4.03 -4.51
N MET A 13 12.19 -3.67 -5.06
CA MET A 13 11.34 -2.64 -4.49
C MET A 13 10.80 -3.05 -3.13
N LEU A 14 10.44 -4.32 -2.97
CA LEU A 14 10.02 -4.85 -1.67
C LEU A 14 11.10 -4.64 -0.61
N LYS A 15 12.36 -4.93 -0.97
CA LYS A 15 13.49 -4.76 -0.04
C LYS A 15 13.69 -3.30 0.33
N VAL A 16 13.62 -2.40 -0.64
CA VAL A 16 13.81 -0.96 -0.40
C VAL A 16 12.73 -0.41 0.52
N PHE A 17 11.46 -0.62 0.17
CA PHE A 17 10.36 -0.10 0.97
C PHE A 17 10.30 -0.74 2.36
N LYS A 18 10.57 -2.03 2.44
CA LYS A 18 10.64 -2.73 3.72
C LYS A 18 11.69 -2.09 4.63
N GLN A 19 12.89 -1.87 4.12
CA GLN A 19 13.97 -1.31 4.92
C GLN A 19 13.64 0.10 5.40
N LEU A 20 13.06 0.94 4.54
CA LEU A 20 12.65 2.28 4.93
C LEU A 20 11.67 2.24 6.11
N LEU A 21 10.70 1.34 6.07
CA LEU A 21 9.68 1.26 7.11
C LEU A 21 10.20 0.59 8.39
N LEU A 22 11.09 -0.38 8.27
CA LEU A 22 11.78 -0.96 9.44
C LEU A 22 12.61 0.12 10.17
N ASP A 23 13.29 0.98 9.41
CA ASP A 23 14.10 2.06 9.98
C ASP A 23 13.22 3.08 10.72
N GLU A 24 11.97 3.22 10.34
CA GLU A 24 10.99 4.07 11.02
C GLU A 24 10.33 3.38 12.23
N GLY A 25 10.72 2.15 12.54
CA GLY A 25 10.25 1.44 13.72
C GLY A 25 8.98 0.61 13.51
N HIS A 26 8.57 0.37 12.27
CA HIS A 26 7.37 -0.42 11.98
C HIS A 26 7.69 -1.90 11.84
N ARG A 27 6.67 -2.74 11.98
CA ARG A 27 6.69 -4.16 11.61
C ARG A 27 6.22 -4.28 10.18
N VAL A 28 6.95 -5.02 9.36
CA VAL A 28 6.67 -5.10 7.93
C VAL A 28 6.56 -6.55 7.49
N SER A 29 5.46 -6.87 6.82
CA SER A 29 5.30 -8.14 6.12
C SER A 29 5.29 -7.85 4.61
N THR A 30 5.86 -8.73 3.82
CA THR A 30 5.93 -8.55 2.38
C THR A 30 5.34 -9.74 1.65
N ALA A 31 4.77 -9.47 0.47
CA ALA A 31 4.29 -10.50 -0.45
C ALA A 31 4.66 -10.09 -1.87
N ASN A 32 5.04 -11.04 -2.69
CA ASN A 32 5.44 -10.78 -4.07
C ASN A 32 4.32 -11.01 -5.08
N ASN A 33 3.11 -11.22 -4.61
CA ASN A 33 1.92 -11.33 -5.45
C ASN A 33 0.67 -11.08 -4.62
N GLY A 34 -0.44 -10.81 -5.30
CA GLY A 34 -1.70 -10.49 -4.65
C GLY A 34 -2.29 -11.63 -3.84
N ALA A 35 -2.19 -12.86 -4.32
CA ALA A 35 -2.75 -14.03 -3.62
C ALA A 35 -2.06 -14.24 -2.27
N THR A 36 -0.73 -14.21 -2.24
CA THR A 36 0.05 -14.31 -1.01
C THR A 36 -0.23 -13.14 -0.09
N GLY A 37 -0.35 -11.94 -0.65
CA GLY A 37 -0.72 -10.74 0.12
C GLY A 37 -2.04 -10.91 0.83
N MET A 38 -3.06 -11.44 0.14
CA MET A 38 -4.37 -11.67 0.75
C MET A 38 -4.32 -12.73 1.84
N ILE A 39 -3.52 -13.78 1.67
CA ILE A 39 -3.35 -14.80 2.71
C ILE A 39 -2.76 -14.16 3.98
N LEU A 40 -1.73 -13.33 3.85
CA LEU A 40 -1.15 -12.61 4.97
C LEU A 40 -2.17 -11.66 5.61
N PHE A 41 -2.90 -10.92 4.78
CA PHE A 41 -3.90 -9.97 5.26
C PHE A 41 -4.97 -10.64 6.12
N MET A 42 -5.37 -11.85 5.76
CA MET A 42 -6.39 -12.60 6.50
C MET A 42 -5.87 -13.24 7.78
N ARG A 43 -4.55 -13.43 7.90
CA ARG A 43 -3.94 -14.07 9.07
C ARG A 43 -3.50 -13.11 10.16
N LYS A 44 -3.28 -11.84 9.83
CA LYS A 44 -2.79 -10.81 10.74
C LYS A 44 -3.60 -9.55 10.61
N SER A 45 -3.55 -8.72 11.64
CA SER A 45 -4.12 -7.37 11.57
C SER A 45 -3.06 -6.41 11.07
N PHE A 46 -3.40 -5.63 10.06
CA PHE A 46 -2.52 -4.60 9.51
C PHE A 46 -3.12 -3.22 9.68
N ASP A 47 -2.26 -2.25 9.95
CA ASP A 47 -2.64 -0.85 10.09
C ASP A 47 -2.60 -0.12 8.75
N LEU A 48 -1.87 -0.67 7.79
CA LEU A 48 -1.72 -0.10 6.45
C LEU A 48 -1.35 -1.20 5.47
N VAL A 49 -1.92 -1.12 4.26
CA VAL A 49 -1.54 -1.97 3.13
C VAL A 49 -1.00 -1.09 2.01
N ILE A 50 0.15 -1.43 1.50
CA ILE A 50 0.76 -0.78 0.34
C ILE A 50 0.84 -1.82 -0.76
N THR A 51 0.17 -1.58 -1.89
CA THR A 51 0.16 -2.55 -2.98
C THR A 51 0.53 -1.91 -4.30
N ASP A 52 1.31 -2.64 -5.10
CA ASP A 52 1.56 -2.30 -6.49
C ASP A 52 0.29 -2.52 -7.31
N LEU A 53 0.09 -1.68 -8.31
CA LEU A 53 -1.02 -1.83 -9.26
C LEU A 53 -0.77 -2.96 -10.24
N ASN A 54 0.41 -3.01 -10.82
CA ASN A 54 0.73 -3.90 -11.94
C ASN A 54 1.40 -5.18 -11.45
N MET A 55 0.60 -6.22 -11.26
CA MET A 55 1.08 -7.54 -10.86
C MET A 55 0.40 -8.59 -11.73
N PRO A 56 1.09 -9.70 -12.04
CA PRO A 56 0.45 -10.80 -12.78
C PRO A 56 -0.69 -11.43 -11.98
N GLU A 57 -1.68 -11.94 -12.67
CA GLU A 57 -2.86 -12.64 -12.13
C GLU A 57 -3.81 -11.75 -11.34
N MET A 58 -3.41 -11.26 -10.17
CA MET A 58 -4.24 -10.36 -9.37
C MET A 58 -3.53 -9.02 -9.25
N ASN A 59 -4.04 -7.98 -9.94
CA ASN A 59 -3.48 -6.64 -9.84
C ASN A 59 -3.87 -5.95 -8.53
N GLY A 60 -3.28 -4.77 -8.28
CA GLY A 60 -3.51 -4.03 -7.05
C GLY A 60 -4.98 -3.65 -6.82
N LEU A 61 -5.73 -3.35 -7.87
CA LEU A 61 -7.15 -3.03 -7.73
C LEU A 61 -7.95 -4.24 -7.25
N GLY A 62 -7.61 -5.44 -7.70
CA GLY A 62 -8.20 -6.67 -7.22
C GLY A 62 -7.94 -6.92 -5.73
N VAL A 63 -6.71 -6.64 -5.29
CA VAL A 63 -6.33 -6.72 -3.88
C VAL A 63 -7.16 -5.74 -3.04
N ILE A 64 -7.23 -4.49 -3.48
CA ILE A 64 -7.97 -3.43 -2.79
C ILE A 64 -9.44 -3.80 -2.64
N LYS A 65 -10.06 -4.29 -3.71
CA LYS A 65 -11.46 -4.69 -3.70
C LYS A 65 -11.71 -5.80 -2.66
N ARG A 66 -10.83 -6.79 -2.59
CA ARG A 66 -10.94 -7.88 -1.62
C ARG A 66 -10.79 -7.38 -0.19
N ILE A 67 -9.82 -6.50 0.06
CA ILE A 67 -9.60 -5.91 1.37
C ILE A 67 -10.84 -5.14 1.82
N ASN A 68 -11.39 -4.29 0.95
CA ASN A 68 -12.56 -3.47 1.27
C ASN A 68 -13.80 -4.30 1.58
N ASN A 69 -13.88 -5.52 1.07
CA ASN A 69 -14.99 -6.45 1.38
C ASN A 69 -14.85 -7.10 2.76
N ILE A 70 -13.67 -7.02 3.36
CA ILE A 70 -13.37 -7.64 4.66
C ILE A 70 -13.42 -6.60 5.77
N ILE A 71 -12.61 -5.55 5.64
CA ILE A 71 -12.47 -4.52 6.66
C ILE A 71 -11.93 -3.24 6.02
N LYS A 72 -12.28 -2.11 6.61
CA LYS A 72 -11.75 -0.82 6.16
C LYS A 72 -10.34 -0.64 6.73
N THR A 73 -9.35 -0.68 5.85
CA THR A 73 -7.93 -0.53 6.19
C THR A 73 -7.33 0.56 5.30
N PRO A 74 -6.48 1.45 5.83
CA PRO A 74 -5.76 2.42 5.00
C PRO A 74 -4.97 1.72 3.91
N ILE A 75 -5.04 2.24 2.68
CA ILE A 75 -4.40 1.64 1.52
C ILE A 75 -3.64 2.69 0.73
N ILE A 76 -2.40 2.37 0.36
CA ILE A 76 -1.59 3.13 -0.59
C ILE A 76 -1.41 2.27 -1.84
N LEU A 77 -1.78 2.82 -2.99
CA LEU A 77 -1.58 2.18 -4.29
C LEU A 77 -0.33 2.74 -4.95
N MET A 78 0.54 1.88 -5.45
CA MET A 78 1.78 2.26 -6.14
C MET A 78 1.71 1.92 -7.62
N SER A 79 2.31 2.76 -8.44
CA SER A 79 2.47 2.51 -9.87
C SER A 79 3.86 2.92 -10.34
N SER A 80 4.45 2.16 -11.25
CA SER A 80 5.76 2.50 -11.83
C SER A 80 5.68 3.57 -12.92
N ASN A 81 4.48 3.80 -13.45
CA ASN A 81 4.25 4.75 -14.54
C ASN A 81 3.44 5.95 -14.06
N TYR A 82 2.58 6.49 -14.92
CA TYR A 82 1.67 7.56 -14.53
C TYR A 82 0.59 7.03 -13.57
N LEU A 83 -0.04 7.94 -12.85
CA LEU A 83 -1.07 7.58 -11.89
C LEU A 83 -2.34 7.14 -12.62
N PRO A 84 -2.84 5.93 -12.37
CA PRO A 84 -3.94 5.35 -13.14
C PRO A 84 -5.31 5.77 -12.65
N VAL A 85 -5.39 6.47 -11.53
CA VAL A 85 -6.65 6.74 -10.83
C VAL A 85 -6.71 8.21 -10.43
N GLU A 86 -7.83 8.86 -10.75
CA GLU A 86 -8.08 10.22 -10.30
C GLU A 86 -8.35 10.25 -8.78
N PRO A 87 -8.03 11.35 -8.08
CA PRO A 87 -8.21 11.43 -6.63
C PRO A 87 -9.62 11.09 -6.13
N ASP A 88 -10.64 11.56 -6.82
CA ASP A 88 -12.03 11.29 -6.42
C ASP A 88 -12.38 9.81 -6.60
N ASP A 89 -11.92 9.20 -7.68
CA ASP A 89 -12.13 7.78 -7.93
C ASP A 89 -11.37 6.92 -6.92
N ALA A 90 -10.14 7.32 -6.57
CA ALA A 90 -9.35 6.64 -5.56
C ALA A 90 -10.09 6.61 -4.22
N LYS A 91 -10.66 7.72 -3.82
CA LYS A 91 -11.43 7.81 -2.57
C LYS A 91 -12.62 6.86 -2.57
N LEU A 92 -13.37 6.79 -3.67
CA LEU A 92 -14.50 5.89 -3.82
C LEU A 92 -14.07 4.41 -3.76
N MET A 93 -12.86 4.11 -4.17
CA MET A 93 -12.29 2.76 -4.13
C MET A 93 -11.66 2.40 -2.78
N GLY A 94 -11.70 3.30 -1.81
CA GLY A 94 -11.10 3.06 -0.50
C GLY A 94 -9.58 3.22 -0.47
N ILE A 95 -9.02 3.93 -1.45
CA ILE A 95 -7.57 4.19 -1.54
C ILE A 95 -7.26 5.52 -0.85
N ASN A 96 -6.32 5.51 0.09
CA ASN A 96 -5.93 6.71 0.83
C ASN A 96 -4.90 7.55 0.11
N ALA A 97 -4.03 6.92 -0.67
CA ALA A 97 -3.05 7.63 -1.49
C ALA A 97 -2.67 6.80 -2.71
N VAL A 98 -2.36 7.46 -3.82
CA VAL A 98 -1.82 6.85 -5.03
C VAL A 98 -0.46 7.48 -5.28
N ILE A 99 0.59 6.67 -5.37
CA ILE A 99 1.97 7.14 -5.49
C ILE A 99 2.69 6.51 -6.67
N SER A 100 3.70 7.21 -7.18
CA SER A 100 4.66 6.65 -8.11
C SER A 100 5.75 5.91 -7.34
N LYS A 101 6.24 4.80 -7.89
CA LYS A 101 7.39 4.07 -7.33
C LYS A 101 8.69 4.89 -7.36
N THR A 102 8.70 6.01 -8.09
CA THR A 102 9.85 6.92 -8.11
C THR A 102 9.81 7.96 -7.00
N ILE A 103 8.83 7.87 -6.10
CA ILE A 103 8.73 8.77 -4.95
C ILE A 103 10.03 8.73 -4.12
N GLY A 104 10.47 9.90 -3.65
CA GLY A 104 11.66 9.98 -2.79
C GLY A 104 11.44 9.30 -1.44
N ASN A 105 12.53 8.83 -0.83
CA ASN A 105 12.45 8.09 0.43
C ASN A 105 11.80 8.90 1.54
N TYR A 106 12.15 10.17 1.66
CA TYR A 106 11.56 11.05 2.67
C TYR A 106 10.05 11.20 2.47
N ASP A 107 9.63 11.49 1.25
CA ASP A 107 8.22 11.68 0.93
C ASP A 107 7.41 10.41 1.15
N PHE A 108 8.00 9.26 0.84
CA PHE A 108 7.36 7.96 1.09
C PHE A 108 7.12 7.77 2.59
N CYS A 109 8.14 7.98 3.41
CA CYS A 109 8.02 7.79 4.87
C CYS A 109 7.02 8.77 5.48
N GLU A 110 7.01 10.02 5.03
CA GLU A 110 6.05 11.02 5.51
C GLU A 110 4.61 10.66 5.13
N LEU A 111 4.41 10.15 3.92
CA LEU A 111 3.09 9.72 3.47
C LEU A 111 2.59 8.53 4.29
N VAL A 112 3.44 7.54 4.53
CA VAL A 112 3.09 6.39 5.36
C VAL A 112 2.70 6.84 6.76
N LYS A 113 3.48 7.72 7.35
CA LYS A 113 3.18 8.29 8.67
C LYS A 113 1.81 8.98 8.69
N TYR A 114 1.54 9.78 7.67
CA TYR A 114 0.26 10.46 7.53
C TYR A 114 -0.91 9.45 7.48
N CYS A 115 -0.79 8.42 6.68
CA CYS A 115 -1.84 7.40 6.54
C CYS A 115 -2.03 6.58 7.83
N LEU A 116 -1.01 6.46 8.67
CA LEU A 116 -1.08 5.71 9.93
C LEU A 116 -1.66 6.51 11.09
N GLU A 117 -1.83 7.82 10.95
CA GLU A 117 -2.26 8.71 12.04
C GLU A 117 -3.77 8.80 12.19
N ASP A 118 -4.56 7.79 11.98
CA ASP A 118 -6.03 7.75 12.20
C ASP A 118 -6.80 9.05 11.85
N LYS A 119 -6.25 9.87 10.98
CA LYS A 119 -6.93 11.05 10.50
C LYS A 119 -7.85 10.64 9.36
N VAL A 120 -8.95 11.36 9.22
CA VAL A 120 -9.79 11.21 8.03
C VAL A 120 -8.92 11.57 6.84
N CYS A 121 -8.33 10.57 6.23
CA CYS A 121 -7.45 10.76 5.10
C CYS A 121 -8.28 11.03 3.85
N GLU A 122 -8.10 12.20 3.26
CA GLU A 122 -8.50 12.41 1.90
C GLU A 122 -7.51 11.68 1.01
N SER A 123 -7.98 11.09 -0.08
CA SER A 123 -7.09 10.44 -1.04
C SER A 123 -6.13 11.46 -1.62
N LYS A 124 -4.85 11.11 -1.65
CA LYS A 124 -3.80 11.96 -2.18
C LYS A 124 -3.11 11.29 -3.36
N VAL A 125 -2.67 12.09 -4.30
CA VAL A 125 -1.92 11.65 -5.48
C VAL A 125 -0.54 12.29 -5.45
N PHE A 126 0.49 11.47 -5.55
CA PHE A 126 1.87 11.93 -5.50
C PHE A 126 2.68 11.42 -6.68
#